data_2de55442bfafeebf1abb05c630b62d9a
#
_entry.id   2de55442bfafeebf1abb05c630b62d9a
#
_cell.length_a   1.000
_cell.length_b   1.000
_cell.length_c   1.000
_cell.angle_alpha   90.00
_cell.angle_beta   90.00
_cell.angle_gamma   90.00
#
_symmetry.space_group_name_H-M   'P 1'
#
loop_
_entity.id
_entity.type
_entity.pdbx_description
1 polymer ?
#
loop_
_entity_poly.entity_id
_entity_poly.type
_entity_poly.pdbx_seq_one_letter_code
_entity_poly.pdbx_strand_id
1 'polypeptide(L)'
;MNRSDLELYLDIDQQNTVFSSTEELLEQIQRILIYWLAQSSGGEDVMEKTERLFGYWESRCVETAKQGPKLPYITMREALSLNRFEEFLVWIACIRQLDGEFAAELSGEGSSEELTLEDAFCLFRRLTVEDMEAEYRLLNPDDRLNVVLFQDWEEEQTERRLQRPVKLKKTALDFLLEQDCGIHELTGITVCLEPDEEPLLQNEELYGQCRDYLERIRNGKSKGVLQLSGAEGAGKSFLLKKLGEPTEFVAVFLGFLLERKNVRRDLREIISYCVLRRKYVALRQLPEKLEPDMLGYFLEVLTEYIPVVCVMTEAPLRIRYPGKSCPMEAELPGATREQQMHFWEYFAEKYQCKALCSHGAELANLYRLMPGEIERMVRKLRARFGEGTEVSYDEAKELIVSELMEDAGRKLKGLAAPLVTGFS
;
A
#
# COMPACT_ATOMS: atom_id res chain seq x y z
N MET A 1 34.41 14.47 16.06
CA MET A 1 34.99 14.41 14.67
C MET A 1 35.56 15.78 14.35
N ASN A 2 36.84 15.87 14.00
CA ASN A 2 37.47 17.17 13.76
C ASN A 2 37.06 17.75 12.39
N ARG A 3 37.06 19.09 12.27
CA ARG A 3 36.73 19.84 11.02
C ARG A 3 37.47 19.37 9.78
N SER A 4 38.72 18.89 9.97
CA SER A 4 39.59 18.30 8.92
C SER A 4 39.13 16.94 8.43
N ASP A 5 38.43 16.17 9.25
CA ASP A 5 38.02 14.80 8.92
C ASP A 5 36.83 14.77 7.93
N LEU A 6 35.97 15.79 7.93
CA LEU A 6 34.86 15.88 7.01
C LEU A 6 35.27 16.41 5.63
N GLU A 7 36.23 17.34 5.59
CA GLU A 7 36.84 17.80 4.31
C GLU A 7 37.55 16.64 3.63
N LEU A 8 38.25 15.80 4.40
CA LEU A 8 38.89 14.59 3.89
C LEU A 8 37.84 13.55 3.43
N TYR A 9 36.70 13.51 4.10
CA TYR A 9 35.63 12.58 3.81
C TYR A 9 34.85 12.95 2.54
N LEU A 10 34.62 14.23 2.30
CA LEU A 10 34.01 14.73 1.05
C LEU A 10 34.95 14.53 -0.15
N ASP A 11 36.29 14.60 0.05
CA ASP A 11 37.27 14.39 -1.00
C ASP A 11 37.52 12.89 -1.32
N ILE A 12 37.39 12.00 -0.35
CA ILE A 12 37.59 10.55 -0.55
C ILE A 12 36.41 9.93 -1.28
N ASP A 13 35.16 10.41 -1.04
CA ASP A 13 33.94 9.80 -1.58
C ASP A 13 33.60 10.26 -3.02
N GLN A 14 34.38 11.18 -3.61
CA GLN A 14 34.19 11.57 -5.02
C GLN A 14 34.41 10.40 -6.00
N GLN A 15 34.97 9.27 -5.55
CA GLN A 15 35.14 8.07 -6.37
C GLN A 15 33.90 7.18 -6.41
N ASN A 16 33.01 7.25 -5.40
CA ASN A 16 31.77 6.47 -5.34
C ASN A 16 30.58 7.29 -5.77
N THR A 17 30.13 7.10 -7.01
CA THR A 17 29.01 7.84 -7.59
C THR A 17 27.64 7.26 -7.23
N VAL A 18 27.58 6.07 -6.65
CA VAL A 18 26.33 5.35 -6.28
C VAL A 18 26.40 4.85 -4.84
N PHE A 19 25.24 4.75 -4.19
CA PHE A 19 25.11 4.04 -2.91
C PHE A 19 25.02 2.54 -3.15
N SER A 20 25.77 1.74 -2.41
CA SER A 20 25.78 0.28 -2.53
C SER A 20 24.74 -0.40 -1.65
N SER A 21 24.35 0.23 -0.55
CA SER A 21 23.39 -0.32 0.42
C SER A 21 22.65 0.77 1.19
N THR A 22 21.56 0.39 1.84
CA THR A 22 20.81 1.25 2.76
C THR A 22 21.66 1.66 3.96
N GLU A 23 22.51 0.76 4.48
CA GLU A 23 23.40 1.04 5.60
C GLU A 23 24.41 2.16 5.26
N GLU A 24 25.08 2.07 4.12
CA GLU A 24 25.98 3.12 3.63
C GLU A 24 25.29 4.47 3.49
N LEU A 25 24.07 4.46 2.94
CA LEU A 25 23.26 5.67 2.76
C LEU A 25 22.91 6.30 4.12
N LEU A 26 22.44 5.52 5.08
CA LEU A 26 22.08 6.00 6.43
C LEU A 26 23.32 6.49 7.19
N GLU A 27 24.45 5.81 7.12
CA GLU A 27 25.69 6.29 7.71
C GLU A 27 26.12 7.65 7.13
N GLN A 28 25.98 7.85 5.84
CA GLN A 28 26.30 9.12 5.23
C GLN A 28 25.34 10.24 5.67
N ILE A 29 24.04 9.97 5.76
CA ILE A 29 23.07 10.91 6.33
C ILE A 29 23.47 11.31 7.75
N GLN A 30 23.77 10.34 8.60
CA GLN A 30 24.17 10.58 9.98
C GLN A 30 25.41 11.48 10.07
N ARG A 31 26.43 11.22 9.24
CA ARG A 31 27.66 12.03 9.20
C ARG A 31 27.41 13.47 8.75
N ILE A 32 26.54 13.68 7.76
CA ILE A 32 26.13 15.02 7.31
C ILE A 32 25.42 15.77 8.46
N LEU A 33 24.50 15.11 9.15
CA LEU A 33 23.76 15.71 10.27
C LEU A 33 24.69 16.07 11.44
N ILE A 34 25.61 15.19 11.83
CA ILE A 34 26.60 15.46 12.90
C ILE A 34 27.48 16.68 12.51
N TYR A 35 27.89 16.75 11.25
CA TYR A 35 28.63 17.92 10.77
C TYR A 35 27.83 19.21 10.91
N TRP A 36 26.57 19.23 10.50
CA TRP A 36 25.72 20.42 10.62
C TRP A 36 25.45 20.84 12.06
N LEU A 37 25.25 19.89 12.96
CA LEU A 37 25.09 20.19 14.39
C LEU A 37 26.36 20.79 15.02
N ALA A 38 27.53 20.34 14.58
CA ALA A 38 28.81 20.90 15.04
C ALA A 38 29.06 22.35 14.56
N GLN A 39 28.29 22.86 13.56
CA GLN A 39 28.39 24.23 13.06
C GLN A 39 27.50 25.18 13.88
N SER A 40 27.91 25.51 15.10
CA SER A 40 27.10 26.26 16.09
C SER A 40 26.75 27.70 15.69
N SER A 41 27.41 28.29 14.69
CA SER A 41 27.30 29.73 14.40
C SER A 41 27.01 30.09 12.96
N GLY A 42 26.43 29.28 12.14
CA GLY A 42 26.09 29.66 10.75
C GLY A 42 27.00 30.74 10.15
N GLY A 43 27.28 30.73 8.89
CA GLY A 43 28.08 31.75 8.22
C GLY A 43 28.20 31.43 6.73
N GLU A 44 28.68 32.37 5.92
CA GLU A 44 28.80 32.17 4.47
C GLU A 44 29.58 30.91 4.10
N ASP A 45 30.63 30.56 4.84
CA ASP A 45 31.44 29.36 4.65
C ASP A 45 30.63 28.05 4.89
N VAL A 46 29.73 28.05 5.91
CA VAL A 46 28.86 26.91 6.21
C VAL A 46 27.80 26.73 5.12
N MET A 47 27.21 27.83 4.66
CA MET A 47 26.22 27.81 3.58
C MET A 47 26.82 27.31 2.28
N GLU A 48 28.01 27.78 1.88
CA GLU A 48 28.67 27.32 0.66
C GLU A 48 29.01 25.82 0.74
N LYS A 49 29.47 25.32 1.89
CA LYS A 49 29.73 23.88 2.09
C LYS A 49 28.46 23.07 2.08
N THR A 50 27.36 23.59 2.66
CA THR A 50 26.06 22.93 2.63
C THR A 50 25.52 22.80 1.22
N GLU A 51 25.64 23.85 0.38
CA GLU A 51 25.27 23.78 -1.04
C GLU A 51 26.06 22.71 -1.80
N ARG A 52 27.36 22.62 -1.58
CA ARG A 52 28.19 21.56 -2.17
C ARG A 52 27.77 20.17 -1.71
N LEU A 53 27.44 20.01 -0.43
CA LEU A 53 26.94 18.74 0.13
C LEU A 53 25.62 18.31 -0.51
N PHE A 54 24.66 19.22 -0.62
CA PHE A 54 23.40 18.91 -1.30
C PHE A 54 23.60 18.58 -2.78
N GLY A 55 24.44 19.34 -3.49
CA GLY A 55 24.75 19.06 -4.89
C GLY A 55 25.39 17.67 -5.09
N TYR A 56 26.32 17.30 -4.22
CA TYR A 56 26.92 15.97 -4.21
C TYR A 56 25.88 14.87 -3.90
N TRP A 57 25.07 15.07 -2.85
CA TRP A 57 24.01 14.15 -2.45
C TRP A 57 22.99 13.93 -3.57
N GLU A 58 22.51 15.01 -4.19
CA GLU A 58 21.57 14.94 -5.30
C GLU A 58 22.14 14.16 -6.48
N SER A 59 23.41 14.43 -6.85
CA SER A 59 24.10 13.72 -7.93
C SER A 59 24.18 12.22 -7.63
N ARG A 60 24.55 11.86 -6.42
CA ARG A 60 24.71 10.46 -5.99
C ARG A 60 23.36 9.74 -5.94
N CYS A 61 22.28 10.39 -5.47
CA CYS A 61 20.95 9.86 -5.50
C CYS A 61 20.46 9.58 -6.94
N VAL A 62 20.71 10.52 -7.86
CA VAL A 62 20.36 10.38 -9.28
C VAL A 62 21.11 9.22 -9.94
N GLU A 63 22.40 9.09 -9.69
CA GLU A 63 23.20 7.99 -10.25
C GLU A 63 22.81 6.64 -9.62
N THR A 64 22.50 6.60 -8.32
CA THR A 64 21.98 5.39 -7.66
C THR A 64 20.64 4.97 -8.26
N ALA A 65 19.74 5.91 -8.54
CA ALA A 65 18.46 5.62 -9.17
C ALA A 65 18.62 5.01 -10.58
N LYS A 66 19.67 5.41 -11.33
CA LYS A 66 19.90 4.93 -12.70
C LYS A 66 20.62 3.58 -12.76
N GLN A 67 21.65 3.39 -11.95
CA GLN A 67 22.62 2.31 -12.10
C GLN A 67 22.84 1.49 -10.83
N GLY A 68 22.40 1.99 -9.68
CA GLY A 68 22.58 1.36 -8.39
C GLY A 68 21.48 0.37 -8.01
N PRO A 69 21.56 -0.18 -6.79
CA PRO A 69 20.48 -0.99 -6.23
C PRO A 69 19.22 -0.14 -5.97
N LYS A 70 18.07 -0.82 -5.93
CA LYS A 70 16.79 -0.16 -5.61
C LYS A 70 16.68 0.07 -4.10
N LEU A 71 17.28 1.15 -3.63
CA LEU A 71 17.23 1.52 -2.21
C LEU A 71 15.88 2.15 -1.83
N PRO A 72 15.33 1.82 -0.65
CA PRO A 72 14.04 2.37 -0.18
C PRO A 72 14.02 3.90 -0.13
N TYR A 73 15.09 4.51 0.41
CA TYR A 73 15.19 5.97 0.47
C TYR A 73 15.09 6.62 -0.93
N ILE A 74 15.81 6.09 -1.91
CA ILE A 74 15.79 6.59 -3.29
C ILE A 74 14.38 6.44 -3.88
N THR A 75 13.76 5.29 -3.67
CA THR A 75 12.38 5.03 -4.10
C THR A 75 11.38 6.03 -3.48
N MET A 76 11.50 6.29 -2.19
CA MET A 76 10.69 7.26 -1.44
C MET A 76 10.92 8.69 -1.96
N ARG A 77 12.19 9.10 -2.11
CA ARG A 77 12.57 10.41 -2.62
C ARG A 77 11.94 10.71 -3.98
N GLU A 78 12.01 9.75 -4.91
CA GLU A 78 11.37 9.87 -6.22
C GLU A 78 9.84 9.89 -6.13
N ALA A 79 9.24 8.96 -5.37
CA ALA A 79 7.80 8.85 -5.24
C ALA A 79 7.16 10.13 -4.65
N LEU A 80 7.85 10.76 -3.69
CA LEU A 80 7.41 11.97 -3.02
C LEU A 80 7.98 13.25 -3.63
N SER A 81 8.93 13.17 -4.58
CA SER A 81 9.61 14.33 -5.16
C SER A 81 10.09 15.31 -4.08
N LEU A 82 10.83 14.77 -3.09
CA LEU A 82 11.25 15.52 -1.91
C LEU A 82 12.17 16.68 -2.32
N ASN A 83 11.93 17.86 -1.74
CA ASN A 83 12.86 18.98 -1.80
C ASN A 83 13.90 18.87 -0.67
N ARG A 84 14.89 19.77 -0.65
CA ARG A 84 16.01 19.72 0.31
C ARG A 84 15.58 19.82 1.78
N PHE A 85 14.60 20.66 2.09
CA PHE A 85 14.08 20.76 3.44
C PHE A 85 13.33 19.50 3.86
N GLU A 86 12.53 18.93 2.96
CA GLU A 86 11.81 17.68 3.20
C GLU A 86 12.78 16.50 3.37
N GLU A 87 13.85 16.44 2.58
CA GLU A 87 14.92 15.47 2.77
C GLU A 87 15.58 15.63 4.15
N PHE A 88 15.91 16.88 4.53
CA PHE A 88 16.45 17.16 5.86
C PHE A 88 15.53 16.72 7.00
N LEU A 89 14.21 16.95 6.88
CA LEU A 89 13.23 16.49 7.87
C LEU A 89 13.21 14.95 7.99
N VAL A 90 13.26 14.27 6.85
CA VAL A 90 13.30 12.80 6.85
C VAL A 90 14.61 12.30 7.48
N TRP A 91 15.75 12.91 7.15
CA TRP A 91 17.04 12.53 7.70
C TRP A 91 17.07 12.66 9.22
N ILE A 92 16.72 13.84 9.71
CA ILE A 92 16.78 14.12 11.15
C ILE A 92 15.78 13.26 11.94
N ALA A 93 14.58 13.04 11.38
CA ALA A 93 13.59 12.18 12.02
C ALA A 93 14.03 10.71 12.02
N CYS A 94 14.64 10.22 10.92
CA CYS A 94 15.12 8.85 10.78
C CYS A 94 16.28 8.58 11.75
N ILE A 95 17.35 9.36 11.66
CA ILE A 95 18.55 9.14 12.48
C ILE A 95 18.23 9.29 13.98
N ARG A 96 17.41 10.27 14.36
CA ARG A 96 16.99 10.43 15.75
C ARG A 96 16.25 9.20 16.30
N GLN A 97 15.47 8.51 15.47
CA GLN A 97 14.77 7.29 15.88
C GLN A 97 15.67 6.06 15.93
N LEU A 98 16.83 6.08 15.24
CA LEU A 98 17.76 4.97 15.16
C LEU A 98 18.93 5.10 16.15
N ASP A 99 19.36 6.33 16.44
CA ASP A 99 20.52 6.63 17.25
C ASP A 99 20.15 7.49 18.47
N GLY A 100 20.23 6.89 19.66
CA GLY A 100 19.93 7.55 20.92
C GLY A 100 20.98 8.58 21.34
N GLU A 101 22.25 8.42 20.94
CA GLU A 101 23.32 9.40 21.23
C GLU A 101 23.12 10.66 20.40
N PHE A 102 22.80 10.50 19.10
CA PHE A 102 22.43 11.60 18.23
C PHE A 102 21.17 12.32 18.72
N ALA A 103 20.16 11.57 19.17
CA ALA A 103 18.92 12.15 19.73
C ALA A 103 19.22 13.01 20.98
N ALA A 104 20.11 12.58 21.85
CA ALA A 104 20.51 13.33 23.04
C ALA A 104 21.31 14.59 22.70
N GLU A 105 22.24 14.52 21.73
CA GLU A 105 23.02 15.65 21.25
C GLU A 105 22.14 16.73 20.60
N LEU A 106 21.14 16.30 19.82
CA LEU A 106 20.18 17.20 19.17
C LEU A 106 19.28 17.91 20.18
N SER A 107 18.88 17.24 21.26
CA SER A 107 17.95 17.78 22.26
C SER A 107 18.59 18.86 23.17
N GLY A 108 19.93 18.86 23.33
CA GLY A 108 20.64 19.81 24.17
C GLY A 108 20.23 19.75 25.67
N GLU A 109 21.02 20.39 26.55
CA GLU A 109 20.65 20.51 27.98
C GLU A 109 19.43 21.45 28.11
N GLY A 110 18.24 20.88 28.38
CA GLY A 110 17.03 21.64 28.72
C GLY A 110 16.00 21.83 27.58
N SER A 111 16.17 21.19 26.43
CA SER A 111 15.13 21.19 25.36
C SER A 111 14.12 20.05 25.55
N SER A 112 12.98 20.15 24.90
CA SER A 112 11.95 19.10 24.91
C SER A 112 12.53 17.78 24.40
N GLU A 113 12.09 16.64 24.98
CA GLU A 113 12.52 15.30 24.55
C GLU A 113 12.22 15.01 23.07
N GLU A 114 11.38 15.81 22.44
CA GLU A 114 10.94 15.63 21.05
C GLU A 114 11.36 16.80 20.16
N LEU A 115 11.97 16.47 19.00
CA LEU A 115 12.26 17.45 17.96
C LEU A 115 10.96 17.99 17.37
N THR A 116 10.81 19.31 17.35
CA THR A 116 9.64 19.97 16.77
C THR A 116 9.90 20.46 15.35
N LEU A 117 8.83 20.76 14.61
CA LEU A 117 8.95 21.39 13.31
C LEU A 117 9.62 22.77 13.40
N GLU A 118 9.40 23.51 14.48
CA GLU A 118 10.06 24.79 14.75
C GLU A 118 11.57 24.64 14.87
N ASP A 119 12.03 23.63 15.60
CA ASP A 119 13.46 23.34 15.75
C ASP A 119 14.08 22.99 14.39
N ALA A 120 13.42 22.16 13.60
CA ALA A 120 13.86 21.80 12.27
C ALA A 120 13.96 23.01 11.31
N PHE A 121 12.97 23.93 11.33
CA PHE A 121 13.03 25.19 10.61
C PHE A 121 14.20 26.06 11.06
N CYS A 122 14.40 26.19 12.36
CA CYS A 122 15.49 26.99 12.92
C CYS A 122 16.87 26.42 12.54
N LEU A 123 17.04 25.10 12.57
CA LEU A 123 18.26 24.44 12.18
C LEU A 123 18.55 24.64 10.69
N PHE A 124 17.59 24.36 9.82
CA PHE A 124 17.76 24.43 8.38
C PHE A 124 18.08 25.87 7.90
N ARG A 125 17.41 26.89 8.47
CA ARG A 125 17.71 28.31 8.16
C ARG A 125 19.14 28.74 8.48
N ARG A 126 19.84 28.05 9.36
CA ARG A 126 21.25 28.32 9.64
C ARG A 126 22.19 27.72 8.59
N LEU A 127 21.69 26.74 7.83
CA LEU A 127 22.46 25.95 6.88
C LEU A 127 22.30 26.41 5.44
N THR A 128 21.21 27.11 5.13
CA THR A 128 20.84 27.51 3.75
C THR A 128 20.23 28.89 3.69
N VAL A 129 20.28 29.49 2.51
CA VAL A 129 19.62 30.78 2.18
C VAL A 129 18.24 30.57 1.55
N GLU A 130 17.77 29.34 1.46
CA GLU A 130 16.48 29.04 0.82
C GLU A 130 15.31 29.73 1.55
N ASP A 131 14.34 30.18 0.76
CA ASP A 131 13.09 30.71 1.30
C ASP A 131 12.20 29.59 1.81
N MET A 132 11.81 29.68 3.07
CA MET A 132 11.04 28.66 3.76
C MET A 132 9.52 28.92 3.76
N GLU A 133 9.04 29.99 3.07
CA GLU A 133 7.60 30.31 3.07
C GLU A 133 6.76 29.19 2.47
N ALA A 134 7.24 28.55 1.40
CA ALA A 134 6.57 27.42 0.77
C ALA A 134 6.40 26.23 1.71
N GLU A 135 7.28 26.08 2.70
CA GLU A 135 7.29 24.94 3.62
C GLU A 135 6.26 25.05 4.75
N TYR A 136 5.62 26.22 4.93
CA TYR A 136 4.50 26.35 5.87
C TYR A 136 3.29 25.49 5.50
N ARG A 137 3.23 24.94 4.28
CA ARG A 137 2.26 23.91 3.90
C ARG A 137 2.32 22.67 4.82
N LEU A 138 3.48 22.37 5.38
CA LEU A 138 3.67 21.26 6.35
C LEU A 138 2.93 21.47 7.68
N LEU A 139 2.37 22.67 7.93
CA LEU A 139 1.45 22.92 9.03
C LEU A 139 0.05 22.34 8.76
N ASN A 140 -0.23 21.93 7.54
CA ASN A 140 -1.47 21.25 7.19
C ASN A 140 -1.33 19.74 7.48
N PRO A 141 -2.17 19.16 8.37
CA PRO A 141 -2.14 17.73 8.65
C PRO A 141 -2.36 16.85 7.42
N ASP A 142 -3.06 17.36 6.41
CA ASP A 142 -3.37 16.66 5.16
C ASP A 142 -2.33 16.93 4.07
N ASP A 143 -1.21 17.60 4.39
CA ASP A 143 -0.08 17.68 3.45
C ASP A 143 0.46 16.29 3.15
N ARG A 144 0.85 16.05 1.89
CA ARG A 144 1.30 14.75 1.40
C ARG A 144 2.42 14.15 2.26
N LEU A 145 3.38 14.95 2.66
CA LEU A 145 4.50 14.47 3.47
C LEU A 145 4.03 13.98 4.84
N ASN A 146 3.11 14.73 5.47
CA ASN A 146 2.53 14.38 6.76
C ASN A 146 1.70 13.08 6.67
N VAL A 147 0.87 12.97 5.65
CA VAL A 147 0.03 11.78 5.47
C VAL A 147 0.87 10.53 5.21
N VAL A 148 1.98 10.64 4.48
CA VAL A 148 2.76 9.48 4.08
C VAL A 148 3.86 9.14 5.09
N LEU A 149 4.58 10.11 5.63
CA LEU A 149 5.82 9.86 6.38
C LEU A 149 5.71 10.08 7.87
N PHE A 150 5.02 11.15 8.30
CA PHE A 150 5.07 11.56 9.71
C PHE A 150 3.89 11.04 10.52
N GLN A 151 4.11 10.84 11.83
CA GLN A 151 3.05 10.45 12.74
C GLN A 151 1.97 11.54 12.80
N ASP A 152 0.71 11.11 12.90
CA ASP A 152 -0.39 12.02 13.12
C ASP A 152 -0.22 12.74 14.46
N TRP A 153 -0.51 14.03 14.48
CA TRP A 153 -0.63 14.78 15.71
C TRP A 153 -2.09 15.20 15.91
N GLU A 154 -2.52 15.24 17.13
CA GLU A 154 -3.84 15.74 17.48
C GLU A 154 -3.80 17.26 17.54
N GLU A 155 -4.56 17.93 16.68
CA GLU A 155 -4.61 19.40 16.62
C GLU A 155 -5.01 20.01 17.97
N GLU A 156 -5.82 19.31 18.77
CA GLU A 156 -6.26 19.75 20.09
C GLU A 156 -5.14 19.78 21.14
N GLN A 157 -4.06 19.03 20.93
CA GLN A 157 -2.93 18.94 21.88
C GLN A 157 -1.85 19.99 21.59
N THR A 158 -1.88 20.64 20.42
CA THR A 158 -0.81 21.55 20.02
C THR A 158 -1.36 22.96 19.81
N GLU A 159 -1.30 23.80 20.85
CA GLU A 159 -1.67 25.23 20.75
C GLU A 159 -0.86 25.98 19.68
N ARG A 160 0.36 25.48 19.38
CA ARG A 160 1.25 26.02 18.35
C ARG A 160 1.60 24.94 17.34
N ARG A 161 1.11 25.08 16.10
CA ARG A 161 1.33 24.11 15.03
C ARG A 161 2.80 23.84 14.71
N LEU A 162 3.69 24.82 14.93
CA LEU A 162 5.14 24.66 14.75
C LEU A 162 5.78 23.75 15.82
N GLN A 163 5.16 23.59 16.99
CA GLN A 163 5.66 22.74 18.08
C GLN A 163 5.26 21.28 17.91
N ARG A 164 4.68 20.90 16.78
CA ARG A 164 4.40 19.49 16.50
C ARG A 164 5.69 18.67 16.41
N PRO A 165 5.70 17.44 16.95
CA PRO A 165 6.86 16.58 16.86
C PRO A 165 7.10 16.12 15.42
N VAL A 166 8.37 16.06 15.00
CA VAL A 166 8.82 15.49 13.74
C VAL A 166 9.29 14.06 13.98
N LYS A 167 8.39 13.11 13.75
CA LYS A 167 8.64 11.68 13.96
C LYS A 167 8.08 10.86 12.82
N LEU A 168 8.88 9.97 12.24
CA LEU A 168 8.42 9.08 11.19
C LEU A 168 7.41 8.06 11.73
N LYS A 169 6.43 7.73 10.91
CA LYS A 169 5.56 6.58 11.13
C LYS A 169 6.40 5.30 11.16
N LYS A 170 5.93 4.32 11.93
CA LYS A 170 6.57 3.00 11.93
C LYS A 170 6.62 2.41 10.51
N THR A 171 5.52 2.50 9.76
CA THR A 171 5.45 2.04 8.36
C THR A 171 6.51 2.68 7.46
N ALA A 172 6.81 3.96 7.65
CA ALA A 172 7.84 4.67 6.90
C ALA A 172 9.25 4.27 7.35
N LEU A 173 9.48 4.13 8.65
CA LEU A 173 10.77 3.70 9.20
C LEU A 173 11.09 2.25 8.80
N ASP A 174 10.14 1.32 8.96
CA ASP A 174 10.28 -0.08 8.55
C ASP A 174 10.60 -0.18 7.04
N PHE A 175 9.96 0.67 6.22
CA PHE A 175 10.27 0.73 4.79
C PHE A 175 11.71 1.19 4.53
N LEU A 176 12.17 2.25 5.19
CA LEU A 176 13.53 2.77 5.03
C LEU A 176 14.60 1.76 5.48
N LEU A 177 14.28 0.91 6.45
CA LEU A 177 15.16 -0.13 6.98
C LEU A 177 15.05 -1.48 6.25
N GLU A 178 14.36 -1.52 5.11
CA GLU A 178 14.11 -2.74 4.34
C GLU A 178 13.42 -3.85 5.15
N GLN A 179 12.71 -3.48 6.21
CA GLN A 179 11.93 -4.43 6.97
C GLN A 179 10.61 -4.69 6.25
N ASP A 180 10.42 -5.91 5.76
CA ASP A 180 9.16 -6.32 5.13
C ASP A 180 8.12 -6.64 6.21
N CYS A 181 7.79 -5.63 6.95
CA CYS A 181 6.71 -5.68 7.91
C CYS A 181 5.45 -5.28 7.15
N GLY A 182 4.54 -6.20 6.90
CA GLY A 182 3.20 -5.85 6.42
C GLY A 182 2.56 -4.76 7.30
N ILE A 183 1.36 -4.31 6.99
CA ILE A 183 0.65 -3.35 7.84
C ILE A 183 0.18 -4.08 9.10
N HIS A 184 1.09 -4.34 10.05
CA HIS A 184 0.81 -5.16 11.23
C HIS A 184 -0.38 -4.68 12.05
N GLU A 185 -0.57 -3.37 12.18
CA GLU A 185 -1.69 -2.77 12.92
C GLU A 185 -3.03 -2.98 12.23
N LEU A 186 -3.02 -3.33 10.93
CA LEU A 186 -4.20 -3.54 10.09
C LEU A 186 -4.34 -4.99 9.60
N THR A 187 -3.69 -5.94 10.27
CA THR A 187 -3.85 -7.37 10.00
C THR A 187 -5.33 -7.76 10.11
N GLY A 188 -5.83 -8.44 9.08
CA GLY A 188 -7.24 -8.80 8.96
C GLY A 188 -8.12 -7.74 8.27
N ILE A 189 -7.64 -6.49 8.13
CA ILE A 189 -8.33 -5.43 7.38
C ILE A 189 -7.72 -5.26 5.99
N THR A 190 -6.43 -5.59 5.83
CA THR A 190 -5.70 -5.50 4.57
C THR A 190 -5.08 -6.83 4.18
N VAL A 191 -5.02 -7.10 2.88
CA VAL A 191 -4.34 -8.27 2.29
C VAL A 191 -3.65 -7.85 1.00
N CYS A 192 -2.35 -8.13 0.87
CA CYS A 192 -1.66 -7.97 -0.42
C CYS A 192 -2.17 -9.00 -1.42
N LEU A 193 -2.53 -8.56 -2.60
CA LEU A 193 -2.89 -9.43 -3.71
C LEU A 193 -1.63 -9.68 -4.54
N GLU A 194 -0.85 -10.68 -4.11
CA GLU A 194 0.35 -11.07 -4.83
C GLU A 194 0.01 -11.54 -6.26
N PRO A 195 0.86 -11.26 -7.25
CA PRO A 195 0.69 -11.76 -8.60
C PRO A 195 0.50 -13.28 -8.62
N ASP A 196 -0.30 -13.74 -9.56
CA ASP A 196 -0.66 -15.15 -9.67
C ASP A 196 -0.23 -15.65 -11.06
N GLU A 197 0.55 -16.74 -11.11
CA GLU A 197 1.04 -17.33 -12.37
C GLU A 197 0.02 -18.24 -13.05
N GLU A 198 -1.10 -18.56 -12.38
CA GLU A 198 -2.13 -19.42 -12.94
C GLU A 198 -2.69 -18.90 -14.28
N PRO A 199 -3.06 -19.77 -15.22
CA PRO A 199 -3.58 -19.33 -16.51
C PRO A 199 -4.91 -18.60 -16.38
N LEU A 200 -5.12 -17.57 -17.20
CA LEU A 200 -6.40 -16.90 -17.31
C LEU A 200 -7.32 -17.75 -18.21
N LEU A 201 -8.28 -18.46 -17.61
CA LEU A 201 -9.18 -19.36 -18.31
C LEU A 201 -10.44 -18.70 -18.86
N GLN A 202 -10.69 -17.44 -18.49
CA GLN A 202 -11.85 -16.67 -18.96
C GLN A 202 -11.55 -15.16 -18.94
N ASN A 203 -12.40 -14.39 -19.63
CA ASN A 203 -12.39 -12.92 -19.60
C ASN A 203 -11.09 -12.28 -20.12
N GLU A 204 -10.40 -12.90 -21.09
CA GLU A 204 -9.16 -12.37 -21.69
C GLU A 204 -9.34 -10.97 -22.27
N GLU A 205 -10.46 -10.69 -22.94
CA GLU A 205 -10.75 -9.37 -23.49
C GLU A 205 -10.90 -8.33 -22.38
N LEU A 206 -11.65 -8.65 -21.33
CA LEU A 206 -11.81 -7.75 -20.16
C LEU A 206 -10.48 -7.52 -19.45
N TYR A 207 -9.66 -8.57 -19.31
CA TYR A 207 -8.30 -8.44 -18.77
C TYR A 207 -7.46 -7.48 -19.62
N GLY A 208 -7.50 -7.63 -20.97
CA GLY A 208 -6.81 -6.73 -21.88
C GLY A 208 -7.25 -5.27 -21.70
N GLN A 209 -8.54 -5.02 -21.66
CA GLN A 209 -9.10 -3.67 -21.43
C GLN A 209 -8.66 -3.07 -20.09
N CYS A 210 -8.70 -3.84 -19.01
CA CYS A 210 -8.26 -3.40 -17.68
C CYS A 210 -6.75 -3.12 -17.66
N ARG A 211 -5.94 -3.98 -18.27
CA ARG A 211 -4.50 -3.78 -18.39
C ARG A 211 -4.16 -2.50 -19.15
N ASP A 212 -4.75 -2.30 -20.33
CA ASP A 212 -4.53 -1.11 -21.13
C ASP A 212 -4.97 0.18 -20.41
N TYR A 213 -6.04 0.08 -19.60
CA TYR A 213 -6.45 1.18 -18.73
C TYR A 213 -5.41 1.49 -17.67
N LEU A 214 -4.91 0.47 -16.95
CA LEU A 214 -3.88 0.67 -15.91
C LEU A 214 -2.58 1.21 -16.50
N GLU A 215 -2.17 0.76 -17.68
CA GLU A 215 -1.00 1.28 -18.39
C GLU A 215 -1.15 2.75 -18.76
N ARG A 216 -2.33 3.16 -19.24
CA ARG A 216 -2.62 4.57 -19.55
C ARG A 216 -2.54 5.46 -18.29
N ILE A 217 -3.09 4.99 -17.15
CA ILE A 217 -2.98 5.73 -15.88
C ILE A 217 -1.52 5.82 -15.43
N ARG A 218 -0.77 4.73 -15.50
CA ARG A 218 0.64 4.67 -15.11
C ARG A 218 1.52 5.60 -15.94
N ASN A 219 1.30 5.66 -17.24
CA ASN A 219 2.07 6.48 -18.17
C ASN A 219 1.60 7.94 -18.21
N GLY A 220 0.40 8.22 -17.69
CA GLY A 220 -0.20 9.56 -17.60
C GLY A 220 -0.01 10.20 -16.23
N LYS A 221 -0.53 11.44 -16.11
CA LYS A 221 -0.64 12.14 -14.82
C LYS A 221 -2.04 12.01 -14.22
N SER A 222 -2.89 11.17 -14.81
CA SER A 222 -4.28 11.00 -14.39
C SER A 222 -4.37 10.02 -13.22
N LYS A 223 -5.41 10.15 -12.41
CA LYS A 223 -5.78 9.19 -11.37
C LYS A 223 -6.87 8.27 -11.89
N GLY A 224 -6.83 7.00 -11.52
CA GLY A 224 -7.77 5.99 -12.00
C GLY A 224 -8.68 5.45 -10.89
N VAL A 225 -9.96 5.26 -11.21
CA VAL A 225 -10.88 4.48 -10.38
C VAL A 225 -11.43 3.35 -11.24
N LEU A 226 -11.10 2.10 -10.87
CA LEU A 226 -11.59 0.90 -11.53
C LEU A 226 -12.71 0.30 -10.69
N GLN A 227 -13.96 0.35 -11.17
CA GLN A 227 -15.05 -0.41 -10.58
C GLN A 227 -15.07 -1.80 -11.21
N LEU A 228 -14.85 -2.83 -10.39
CA LEU A 228 -14.88 -4.23 -10.80
C LEU A 228 -16.07 -4.93 -10.16
N SER A 229 -17.12 -5.15 -10.92
CA SER A 229 -18.34 -5.81 -10.46
C SER A 229 -18.44 -7.26 -10.93
N GLY A 230 -19.23 -8.06 -10.24
CA GLY A 230 -19.50 -9.46 -10.57
C GLY A 230 -19.85 -10.26 -9.34
N ALA A 231 -20.55 -11.36 -9.50
CA ALA A 231 -21.00 -12.22 -8.41
C ALA A 231 -19.84 -12.67 -7.51
N GLU A 232 -20.14 -13.12 -6.29
CA GLU A 232 -19.16 -13.75 -5.43
C GLU A 232 -18.56 -14.98 -6.14
N GLY A 233 -17.25 -15.15 -6.08
CA GLY A 233 -16.58 -16.25 -6.77
C GLY A 233 -16.35 -16.05 -8.28
N ALA A 234 -16.76 -14.94 -8.89
CA ALA A 234 -16.57 -14.66 -10.32
C ALA A 234 -15.09 -14.45 -10.73
N GLY A 235 -14.15 -14.38 -9.77
CA GLY A 235 -12.72 -14.24 -10.05
C GLY A 235 -12.19 -12.81 -9.98
N LYS A 236 -12.91 -11.86 -9.37
CA LYS A 236 -12.47 -10.46 -9.21
C LYS A 236 -11.06 -10.33 -8.60
N SER A 237 -10.82 -11.01 -7.48
CA SER A 237 -9.50 -10.98 -6.82
C SER A 237 -8.42 -11.62 -7.68
N PHE A 238 -8.73 -12.70 -8.40
CA PHE A 238 -7.82 -13.33 -9.34
C PHE A 238 -7.46 -12.39 -10.50
N LEU A 239 -8.45 -11.70 -11.07
CA LEU A 239 -8.20 -10.70 -12.11
C LEU A 239 -7.27 -9.59 -11.61
N LEU A 240 -7.48 -9.07 -10.39
CA LEU A 240 -6.58 -8.05 -9.82
C LEU A 240 -5.16 -8.59 -9.56
N LYS A 241 -5.00 -9.83 -9.15
CA LYS A 241 -3.69 -10.47 -9.04
C LYS A 241 -2.98 -10.54 -10.39
N LYS A 242 -3.69 -10.90 -11.47
CA LYS A 242 -3.16 -10.90 -12.84
C LYS A 242 -2.80 -9.50 -13.34
N LEU A 243 -3.56 -8.49 -12.97
CA LEU A 243 -3.29 -7.09 -13.29
C LEU A 243 -2.19 -6.49 -12.40
N GLY A 244 -1.78 -7.19 -11.35
CA GLY A 244 -0.82 -6.75 -10.34
C GLY A 244 0.63 -6.66 -10.82
N GLU A 245 0.93 -6.96 -12.06
CA GLU A 245 2.27 -6.77 -12.64
C GLU A 245 2.34 -5.46 -13.44
N PRO A 246 3.33 -4.62 -13.18
CA PRO A 246 4.37 -4.63 -12.14
C PRO A 246 3.96 -3.98 -10.81
N THR A 247 2.69 -3.63 -10.62
CA THR A 247 2.20 -2.90 -9.44
C THR A 247 1.06 -3.65 -8.77
N GLU A 248 1.34 -4.26 -7.64
CA GLU A 248 0.39 -5.05 -6.86
C GLU A 248 -0.74 -4.22 -6.23
N PHE A 249 -1.85 -4.91 -5.94
CA PHE A 249 -2.97 -4.33 -5.21
C PHE A 249 -2.96 -4.74 -3.73
N VAL A 250 -3.27 -3.79 -2.87
CA VAL A 250 -3.61 -4.03 -1.46
C VAL A 250 -5.14 -4.04 -1.34
N ALA A 251 -5.71 -5.19 -1.05
CA ALA A 251 -7.13 -5.30 -0.77
C ALA A 251 -7.43 -4.77 0.64
N VAL A 252 -8.39 -3.86 0.75
CA VAL A 252 -8.87 -3.26 2.00
C VAL A 252 -10.32 -3.67 2.21
N PHE A 253 -10.60 -4.32 3.33
CA PHE A 253 -11.94 -4.70 3.74
C PHE A 253 -12.65 -3.49 4.37
N LEU A 254 -13.39 -2.74 3.55
CA LEU A 254 -13.95 -1.45 3.96
C LEU A 254 -14.90 -1.57 5.15
N GLY A 255 -15.71 -2.63 5.22
CA GLY A 255 -16.60 -2.89 6.36
C GLY A 255 -15.83 -2.95 7.67
N PHE A 256 -14.73 -3.72 7.73
CA PHE A 256 -13.91 -3.85 8.92
C PHE A 256 -13.13 -2.56 9.24
N LEU A 257 -12.70 -1.82 8.22
CA LEU A 257 -12.06 -0.53 8.42
C LEU A 257 -13.02 0.46 9.10
N LEU A 258 -14.29 0.50 8.68
CA LEU A 258 -15.30 1.41 9.25
C LEU A 258 -15.69 1.06 10.70
N GLU A 259 -15.49 -0.17 11.15
CA GLU A 259 -15.70 -0.59 12.53
C GLU A 259 -14.57 -0.15 13.49
N ARG A 260 -13.47 0.35 12.95
CA ARG A 260 -12.31 0.78 13.76
C ARG A 260 -12.58 2.11 14.46
N LYS A 261 -11.94 2.29 15.62
CA LYS A 261 -12.09 3.51 16.42
C LYS A 261 -11.52 4.75 15.73
N ASN A 262 -10.47 4.59 14.93
CA ASN A 262 -9.76 5.69 14.30
C ASN A 262 -9.54 5.43 12.80
N VAL A 263 -10.63 5.49 12.05
CA VAL A 263 -10.65 5.24 10.60
C VAL A 263 -9.68 6.15 9.83
N ARG A 264 -9.58 7.43 10.23
CA ARG A 264 -8.70 8.40 9.57
C ARG A 264 -7.23 8.01 9.70
N ARG A 265 -6.79 7.64 10.92
CA ARG A 265 -5.42 7.16 11.18
C ARG A 265 -5.13 5.89 10.39
N ASP A 266 -6.03 4.92 10.46
CA ASP A 266 -5.85 3.63 9.79
C ASP A 266 -5.80 3.80 8.26
N LEU A 267 -6.61 4.71 7.71
CA LEU A 267 -6.58 5.07 6.28
C LEU A 267 -5.23 5.69 5.88
N ARG A 268 -4.68 6.58 6.71
CA ARG A 268 -3.35 7.18 6.48
C ARG A 268 -2.22 6.15 6.53
N GLU A 269 -2.32 5.12 7.39
CA GLU A 269 -1.36 4.01 7.40
C GLU A 269 -1.43 3.19 6.10
N ILE A 270 -2.65 2.95 5.57
CA ILE A 270 -2.84 2.29 4.27
C ILE A 270 -2.22 3.13 3.15
N ILE A 271 -2.47 4.45 3.14
CA ILE A 271 -1.90 5.36 2.16
C ILE A 271 -0.38 5.36 2.23
N SER A 272 0.19 5.51 3.43
CA SER A 272 1.63 5.47 3.66
C SER A 272 2.26 4.20 3.08
N TYR A 273 1.71 3.04 3.45
CA TYR A 273 2.19 1.75 2.96
C TYR A 273 2.13 1.65 1.43
N CYS A 274 1.00 2.02 0.83
CA CYS A 274 0.80 1.90 -0.61
C CYS A 274 1.67 2.87 -1.41
N VAL A 275 1.81 4.12 -0.95
CA VAL A 275 2.64 5.12 -1.63
C VAL A 275 4.11 4.73 -1.60
N LEU A 276 4.64 4.36 -0.43
CA LEU A 276 6.05 3.99 -0.26
C LEU A 276 6.43 2.75 -1.06
N ARG A 277 5.53 1.76 -1.14
CA ARG A 277 5.75 0.51 -1.87
C ARG A 277 5.20 0.52 -3.29
N ARG A 278 4.71 1.69 -3.77
CA ARG A 278 4.14 1.87 -5.11
C ARG A 278 3.04 0.85 -5.41
N LYS A 279 2.15 0.59 -4.43
CA LYS A 279 1.03 -0.34 -4.57
C LYS A 279 -0.28 0.40 -4.85
N TYR A 280 -1.23 -0.28 -5.49
CA TYR A 280 -2.59 0.17 -5.68
C TYR A 280 -3.50 -0.30 -4.54
N VAL A 281 -4.68 0.30 -4.41
CA VAL A 281 -5.67 -0.10 -3.40
C VAL A 281 -6.88 -0.73 -4.08
N ALA A 282 -7.41 -1.82 -3.48
CA ALA A 282 -8.66 -2.43 -3.86
C ALA A 282 -9.62 -2.48 -2.68
N LEU A 283 -10.66 -1.64 -2.69
CA LEU A 283 -11.72 -1.65 -1.69
C LEU A 283 -12.64 -2.84 -1.94
N ARG A 284 -12.88 -3.66 -0.93
CA ARG A 284 -13.74 -4.84 -0.99
C ARG A 284 -14.60 -4.96 0.26
N GLN A 285 -15.60 -5.85 0.23
CA GLN A 285 -16.57 -6.03 1.32
C GLN A 285 -17.15 -4.70 1.78
N LEU A 286 -17.76 -4.00 0.82
CA LEU A 286 -18.47 -2.76 1.12
C LEU A 286 -19.67 -3.09 2.03
N PRO A 287 -19.94 -2.29 3.07
CA PRO A 287 -21.14 -2.46 3.88
C PRO A 287 -22.42 -2.36 3.04
N GLU A 288 -23.41 -3.17 3.33
CA GLU A 288 -24.71 -3.16 2.60
C GLU A 288 -25.39 -1.79 2.61
N LYS A 289 -25.20 -1.02 3.68
CA LYS A 289 -25.77 0.32 3.87
C LYS A 289 -24.74 1.44 3.72
N LEU A 290 -23.72 1.23 2.88
CA LEU A 290 -22.76 2.30 2.63
C LEU A 290 -23.41 3.43 1.84
N GLU A 291 -23.42 4.64 2.40
CA GLU A 291 -23.88 5.82 1.70
C GLU A 291 -22.96 6.15 0.51
N PRO A 292 -23.51 6.46 -0.68
CA PRO A 292 -22.70 6.79 -1.88
C PRO A 292 -21.72 7.92 -1.64
N ASP A 293 -22.08 8.90 -0.83
CA ASP A 293 -21.20 10.05 -0.50
C ASP A 293 -20.02 9.63 0.36
N MET A 294 -20.20 8.63 1.25
CA MET A 294 -19.11 8.09 2.05
C MET A 294 -18.08 7.34 1.18
N LEU A 295 -18.56 6.50 0.25
CA LEU A 295 -17.65 5.86 -0.71
C LEU A 295 -16.93 6.89 -1.58
N GLY A 296 -17.65 7.92 -2.05
CA GLY A 296 -17.08 9.05 -2.77
C GLY A 296 -15.95 9.74 -2.00
N TYR A 297 -16.15 9.98 -0.70
CA TYR A 297 -15.12 10.54 0.18
C TYR A 297 -13.86 9.65 0.27
N PHE A 298 -14.01 8.34 0.47
CA PHE A 298 -12.87 7.42 0.48
C PHE A 298 -12.11 7.43 -0.85
N LEU A 299 -12.82 7.45 -1.96
CA LEU A 299 -12.22 7.51 -3.29
C LEU A 299 -11.47 8.83 -3.49
N GLU A 300 -12.02 9.96 -3.06
CA GLU A 300 -11.37 11.27 -3.14
C GLU A 300 -10.07 11.28 -2.34
N VAL A 301 -10.12 10.85 -1.07
CA VAL A 301 -8.94 10.78 -0.20
C VAL A 301 -7.89 9.82 -0.76
N LEU A 302 -8.26 8.62 -1.17
CA LEU A 302 -7.30 7.63 -1.67
C LEU A 302 -6.69 8.06 -3.00
N THR A 303 -7.48 8.59 -3.95
CA THR A 303 -6.98 9.00 -5.25
C THR A 303 -6.12 10.28 -5.19
N GLU A 304 -6.15 11.03 -4.10
CA GLU A 304 -5.21 12.12 -3.90
C GLU A 304 -3.76 11.62 -3.86
N TYR A 305 -3.52 10.48 -3.22
CA TYR A 305 -2.18 9.92 -2.98
C TYR A 305 -1.85 8.73 -3.88
N ILE A 306 -2.82 7.89 -4.19
CA ILE A 306 -2.64 6.60 -4.88
C ILE A 306 -3.13 6.72 -6.33
N PRO A 307 -2.31 6.33 -7.32
CA PRO A 307 -2.66 6.50 -8.74
C PRO A 307 -3.91 5.73 -9.17
N VAL A 308 -4.13 4.53 -8.61
CA VAL A 308 -5.27 3.67 -8.95
C VAL A 308 -5.95 3.15 -7.70
N VAL A 309 -7.26 3.32 -7.64
CA VAL A 309 -8.13 2.72 -6.63
C VAL A 309 -9.14 1.81 -7.34
N CYS A 310 -9.19 0.54 -6.96
CA CYS A 310 -10.19 -0.40 -7.43
C CYS A 310 -11.33 -0.51 -6.40
N VAL A 311 -12.57 -0.56 -6.87
CA VAL A 311 -13.77 -0.84 -6.03
C VAL A 311 -14.36 -2.16 -6.48
N MET A 312 -14.35 -3.15 -5.59
CA MET A 312 -14.89 -4.50 -5.87
C MET A 312 -16.29 -4.63 -5.32
N THR A 313 -17.25 -4.93 -6.20
CA THR A 313 -18.67 -5.04 -5.88
C THR A 313 -19.29 -6.33 -6.42
N GLU A 314 -20.46 -6.72 -5.92
CA GLU A 314 -21.19 -7.86 -6.47
C GLU A 314 -22.02 -7.48 -7.69
N ALA A 315 -22.52 -6.25 -7.71
CA ALA A 315 -23.26 -5.67 -8.83
C ALA A 315 -22.71 -4.25 -9.12
N PRO A 316 -22.91 -3.73 -10.33
CA PRO A 316 -22.54 -2.35 -10.65
C PRO A 316 -23.20 -1.35 -9.68
N LEU A 317 -22.39 -0.49 -9.10
CA LEU A 317 -22.84 0.58 -8.21
C LEU A 317 -22.77 1.93 -8.91
N ARG A 318 -23.72 2.81 -8.61
CA ARG A 318 -23.59 4.22 -8.97
C ARG A 318 -22.64 4.90 -7.99
N ILE A 319 -21.43 5.16 -8.43
CA ILE A 319 -20.39 5.77 -7.63
C ILE A 319 -20.25 7.24 -8.04
N ARG A 320 -20.08 8.12 -7.05
CA ARG A 320 -19.64 9.48 -7.29
C ARG A 320 -18.11 9.48 -7.44
N TYR A 321 -17.65 9.56 -8.68
CA TYR A 321 -16.20 9.59 -8.96
C TYR A 321 -15.59 10.94 -8.64
N PRO A 322 -14.36 10.99 -8.09
CA PRO A 322 -13.60 12.22 -7.91
C PRO A 322 -13.41 12.95 -9.24
N GLY A 323 -13.59 14.28 -9.25
CA GLY A 323 -13.64 15.08 -10.49
C GLY A 323 -12.37 15.07 -11.34
N LYS A 324 -11.23 14.65 -10.78
CA LYS A 324 -9.93 14.53 -11.48
C LYS A 324 -9.59 13.08 -11.84
N SER A 325 -10.47 12.14 -11.57
CA SER A 325 -10.23 10.71 -11.86
C SER A 325 -10.78 10.32 -13.23
N CYS A 326 -10.14 9.32 -13.83
CA CYS A 326 -10.63 8.63 -15.04
C CYS A 326 -11.31 7.35 -14.58
N PRO A 327 -12.64 7.26 -14.54
CA PRO A 327 -13.32 6.05 -14.14
C PRO A 327 -13.32 5.00 -15.26
N MET A 328 -13.24 3.73 -14.86
CA MET A 328 -13.50 2.57 -15.71
C MET A 328 -14.43 1.62 -14.96
N GLU A 329 -15.49 1.19 -15.61
CA GLU A 329 -16.42 0.18 -15.10
C GLU A 329 -16.23 -1.12 -15.86
N ALA A 330 -15.98 -2.20 -15.13
CA ALA A 330 -15.74 -3.52 -15.67
C ALA A 330 -16.61 -4.54 -14.92
N GLU A 331 -17.37 -5.34 -15.67
CA GLU A 331 -18.24 -6.37 -15.11
C GLU A 331 -17.72 -7.75 -15.48
N LEU A 332 -17.47 -8.61 -14.49
CA LEU A 332 -17.14 -10.00 -14.72
C LEU A 332 -18.43 -10.80 -14.91
N PRO A 333 -18.67 -11.31 -16.11
CA PRO A 333 -19.82 -12.16 -16.35
C PRO A 333 -19.68 -13.49 -15.60
N GLY A 334 -20.79 -14.16 -15.37
CA GLY A 334 -20.79 -15.53 -14.91
C GLY A 334 -20.15 -16.45 -15.96
N ALA A 335 -19.51 -17.52 -15.50
CA ALA A 335 -18.91 -18.50 -16.39
C ALA A 335 -19.96 -19.20 -17.27
N THR A 336 -19.69 -19.31 -18.59
CA THR A 336 -20.50 -20.14 -19.49
C THR A 336 -20.36 -21.60 -19.11
N ARG A 337 -21.26 -22.46 -19.63
CA ARG A 337 -21.20 -23.88 -19.39
C ARG A 337 -19.87 -24.52 -19.83
N GLU A 338 -19.36 -24.14 -20.98
CA GLU A 338 -18.07 -24.61 -21.48
C GLU A 338 -16.92 -24.15 -20.58
N GLN A 339 -16.93 -22.90 -20.12
CA GLN A 339 -15.96 -22.40 -19.16
C GLN A 339 -16.05 -23.13 -17.82
N GLN A 340 -17.26 -23.42 -17.31
CA GLN A 340 -17.44 -24.19 -16.09
C GLN A 340 -16.88 -25.62 -16.21
N MET A 341 -17.07 -26.28 -17.35
CA MET A 341 -16.48 -27.58 -17.64
C MET A 341 -14.95 -27.52 -17.52
N HIS A 342 -14.32 -26.53 -18.16
CA HIS A 342 -12.88 -26.33 -18.07
C HIS A 342 -12.39 -25.99 -16.66
N PHE A 343 -13.16 -25.24 -15.87
CA PHE A 343 -12.82 -24.96 -14.47
C PHE A 343 -12.86 -26.24 -13.62
N TRP A 344 -13.88 -27.10 -13.80
CA TRP A 344 -13.94 -28.38 -13.10
C TRP A 344 -12.74 -29.25 -13.42
N GLU A 345 -12.40 -29.41 -14.69
CA GLU A 345 -11.24 -30.18 -15.16
C GLU A 345 -9.93 -29.59 -14.63
N TYR A 346 -9.73 -28.29 -14.80
CA TYR A 346 -8.53 -27.60 -14.35
C TYR A 346 -8.31 -27.72 -12.84
N PHE A 347 -9.31 -27.42 -12.01
CA PHE A 347 -9.14 -27.51 -10.57
C PHE A 347 -9.04 -28.97 -10.09
N ALA A 348 -9.74 -29.90 -10.72
CA ALA A 348 -9.60 -31.31 -10.44
C ALA A 348 -8.16 -31.80 -10.68
N GLU A 349 -7.55 -31.40 -11.78
CA GLU A 349 -6.16 -31.70 -12.11
C GLU A 349 -5.19 -31.00 -11.14
N LYS A 350 -5.34 -29.69 -10.93
CA LYS A 350 -4.52 -28.89 -10.02
C LYS A 350 -4.47 -29.46 -8.61
N TYR A 351 -5.62 -29.85 -8.07
CA TYR A 351 -5.73 -30.41 -6.72
C TYR A 351 -5.69 -31.94 -6.70
N GLN A 352 -5.34 -32.58 -7.83
CA GLN A 352 -5.18 -34.04 -7.97
C GLN A 352 -6.44 -34.82 -7.54
N CYS A 353 -7.63 -34.31 -7.82
CA CYS A 353 -8.90 -34.97 -7.60
C CYS A 353 -9.31 -35.81 -8.81
N LYS A 354 -8.64 -36.95 -9.02
CA LYS A 354 -8.81 -37.82 -10.20
C LYS A 354 -10.27 -38.20 -10.49
N ALA A 355 -11.08 -38.39 -9.45
CA ALA A 355 -12.51 -38.66 -9.54
C ALA A 355 -13.32 -37.64 -10.34
N LEU A 356 -12.85 -36.40 -10.43
CA LEU A 356 -13.56 -35.33 -11.11
C LEU A 356 -13.00 -35.00 -12.49
N CYS A 357 -11.75 -35.41 -12.82
CA CYS A 357 -11.05 -35.01 -14.06
C CYS A 357 -11.79 -35.34 -15.35
N SER A 358 -12.59 -36.42 -15.39
CA SER A 358 -13.35 -36.83 -16.59
C SER A 358 -14.85 -36.46 -16.52
N HIS A 359 -15.30 -35.77 -15.47
CA HIS A 359 -16.72 -35.50 -15.24
C HIS A 359 -17.08 -34.01 -15.29
N GLY A 360 -16.16 -33.16 -15.77
CA GLY A 360 -16.36 -31.72 -15.85
C GLY A 360 -17.63 -31.32 -16.59
N ALA A 361 -17.93 -31.99 -17.72
CA ALA A 361 -19.13 -31.74 -18.50
C ALA A 361 -20.43 -32.09 -17.75
N GLU A 362 -20.44 -33.20 -17.00
CA GLU A 362 -21.59 -33.61 -16.20
C GLU A 362 -21.80 -32.63 -15.03
N LEU A 363 -20.72 -32.28 -14.32
CA LEU A 363 -20.77 -31.34 -13.19
C LEU A 363 -21.22 -29.95 -13.62
N ALA A 364 -20.74 -29.44 -14.76
CA ALA A 364 -21.19 -28.16 -15.34
C ALA A 364 -22.65 -28.16 -15.77
N ASN A 365 -23.22 -29.34 -16.06
CA ASN A 365 -24.63 -29.50 -16.34
C ASN A 365 -25.50 -29.53 -15.10
N LEU A 366 -25.00 -30.13 -14.03
CA LEU A 366 -25.74 -30.31 -12.80
C LEU A 366 -25.69 -29.04 -11.91
N TYR A 367 -24.56 -28.35 -11.90
CA TYR A 367 -24.29 -27.25 -10.97
C TYR A 367 -23.84 -26.00 -11.73
N ARG A 368 -24.56 -24.88 -11.52
CA ARG A 368 -24.15 -23.57 -12.04
C ARG A 368 -23.38 -22.83 -10.97
N LEU A 369 -22.07 -23.04 -10.95
CA LEU A 369 -21.15 -22.47 -9.96
C LEU A 369 -20.22 -21.44 -10.58
N MET A 370 -19.83 -20.46 -9.77
CA MET A 370 -18.77 -19.53 -10.15
C MET A 370 -17.38 -20.20 -10.04
N PRO A 371 -16.37 -19.74 -10.77
CA PRO A 371 -15.03 -20.35 -10.74
C PRO A 371 -14.45 -20.53 -9.34
N GLY A 372 -14.58 -19.51 -8.47
CA GLY A 372 -14.11 -19.58 -7.10
C GLY A 372 -14.93 -20.53 -6.20
N GLU A 373 -16.21 -20.78 -6.54
CA GLU A 373 -17.01 -21.79 -5.85
C GLU A 373 -16.57 -23.20 -6.26
N ILE A 374 -16.28 -23.41 -7.55
CA ILE A 374 -15.74 -24.68 -8.07
C ILE A 374 -14.39 -24.97 -7.40
N GLU A 375 -13.47 -24.00 -7.38
CA GLU A 375 -12.17 -24.17 -6.73
C GLU A 375 -12.32 -24.54 -5.25
N ARG A 376 -13.14 -23.80 -4.50
CA ARG A 376 -13.42 -24.05 -3.09
C ARG A 376 -13.96 -25.45 -2.88
N MET A 377 -14.86 -25.90 -3.75
CA MET A 377 -15.45 -27.23 -3.69
C MET A 377 -14.40 -28.31 -3.90
N VAL A 378 -13.58 -28.21 -4.94
CA VAL A 378 -12.52 -29.19 -5.23
C VAL A 378 -11.48 -29.24 -4.10
N ARG A 379 -11.11 -28.08 -3.53
CA ARG A 379 -10.20 -28.01 -2.36
C ARG A 379 -10.78 -28.70 -1.13
N LYS A 380 -12.07 -28.51 -0.84
CA LYS A 380 -12.76 -29.20 0.28
C LYS A 380 -12.78 -30.69 0.08
N LEU A 381 -13.11 -31.15 -1.14
CA LEU A 381 -13.04 -32.58 -1.49
C LEU A 381 -11.66 -33.14 -1.21
N ARG A 382 -10.61 -32.45 -1.67
CA ARG A 382 -9.22 -32.87 -1.46
C ARG A 382 -8.86 -32.94 0.03
N ALA A 383 -9.25 -31.93 0.79
CA ALA A 383 -8.99 -31.87 2.23
C ALA A 383 -9.68 -33.01 3.00
N ARG A 384 -10.88 -33.40 2.58
CA ARG A 384 -11.67 -34.44 3.26
C ARG A 384 -11.16 -35.84 2.99
N PHE A 385 -10.72 -36.13 1.77
CA PHE A 385 -10.29 -37.46 1.37
C PHE A 385 -8.79 -37.74 1.54
N GLY A 386 -7.99 -36.69 1.72
CA GLY A 386 -6.53 -36.80 1.92
C GLY A 386 -5.74 -37.08 0.64
N GLU A 387 -4.42 -37.11 0.75
CA GLU A 387 -3.52 -37.43 -0.37
C GLU A 387 -3.48 -38.95 -0.65
N GLY A 388 -3.68 -39.33 -1.93
CA GLY A 388 -3.54 -40.72 -2.38
C GLY A 388 -4.79 -41.58 -2.20
N THR A 389 -5.88 -41.07 -1.65
CA THR A 389 -7.14 -41.83 -1.57
C THR A 389 -7.86 -41.81 -2.90
N GLU A 390 -8.13 -42.99 -3.48
CA GLU A 390 -9.01 -43.11 -4.64
C GLU A 390 -10.47 -42.98 -4.17
N VAL A 391 -11.05 -41.85 -4.49
CA VAL A 391 -12.46 -41.53 -4.24
C VAL A 391 -13.25 -41.86 -5.49
N SER A 392 -14.40 -42.49 -5.32
CA SER A 392 -15.32 -42.68 -6.45
C SER A 392 -16.02 -41.38 -6.82
N TYR A 393 -16.46 -41.28 -8.08
CA TYR A 393 -17.21 -40.09 -8.55
C TYR A 393 -18.51 -39.89 -7.75
N ASP A 394 -19.19 -40.98 -7.39
CA ASP A 394 -20.45 -40.91 -6.66
C ASP A 394 -20.25 -40.34 -5.24
N GLU A 395 -19.20 -40.75 -4.53
CA GLU A 395 -18.85 -40.19 -3.22
C GLU A 395 -18.49 -38.71 -3.31
N ALA A 396 -17.75 -38.31 -4.36
CA ALA A 396 -17.43 -36.92 -4.60
C ALA A 396 -18.71 -36.09 -4.89
N LYS A 397 -19.64 -36.61 -5.66
CA LYS A 397 -20.92 -36.00 -6.00
C LYS A 397 -21.82 -35.83 -4.77
N GLU A 398 -21.92 -36.83 -3.91
CA GLU A 398 -22.67 -36.74 -2.65
C GLU A 398 -22.13 -35.62 -1.76
N LEU A 399 -20.81 -35.47 -1.68
CA LEU A 399 -20.18 -34.41 -0.92
C LEU A 399 -20.45 -33.02 -1.52
N ILE A 400 -20.37 -32.89 -2.85
CA ILE A 400 -20.70 -31.62 -3.53
C ILE A 400 -22.15 -31.22 -3.19
N VAL A 401 -23.09 -32.15 -3.25
CA VAL A 401 -24.51 -31.87 -2.91
C VAL A 401 -24.63 -31.44 -1.44
N SER A 402 -23.98 -32.15 -0.52
CA SER A 402 -23.99 -31.81 0.90
C SER A 402 -23.46 -30.40 1.17
N GLU A 403 -22.33 -30.05 0.57
CA GLU A 403 -21.71 -28.73 0.72
C GLU A 403 -22.59 -27.60 0.13
N LEU A 404 -23.20 -27.84 -1.03
CA LEU A 404 -24.11 -26.88 -1.65
C LEU A 404 -25.38 -26.65 -0.80
N MET A 405 -25.90 -27.71 -0.17
CA MET A 405 -27.02 -27.61 0.76
C MET A 405 -26.65 -26.84 2.03
N GLU A 406 -25.45 -27.04 2.57
CA GLU A 406 -24.96 -26.29 3.72
C GLU A 406 -24.76 -24.80 3.40
N ASP A 407 -24.19 -24.49 2.24
CA ASP A 407 -23.99 -23.10 1.80
C ASP A 407 -25.31 -22.40 1.54
N ALA A 408 -26.29 -23.09 0.92
CA ALA A 408 -27.65 -22.57 0.75
C ALA A 408 -28.35 -22.35 2.10
N GLY A 409 -28.19 -23.28 3.04
CA GLY A 409 -28.72 -23.14 4.40
C GLY A 409 -28.11 -21.98 5.19
N ARG A 410 -26.82 -21.69 5.01
CA ARG A 410 -26.15 -20.52 5.61
C ARG A 410 -26.66 -19.22 5.01
N LYS A 411 -26.81 -19.13 3.69
CA LYS A 411 -27.37 -17.96 2.99
C LYS A 411 -28.82 -17.68 3.45
N LEU A 412 -29.63 -18.73 3.60
CA LEU A 412 -31.02 -18.61 4.10
C LEU A 412 -31.09 -18.18 5.58
N LYS A 413 -30.18 -18.69 6.43
CA LYS A 413 -30.10 -18.25 7.83
C LYS A 413 -29.67 -16.79 7.97
N GLY A 414 -28.80 -16.31 7.11
CA GLY A 414 -28.42 -14.89 7.06
C GLY A 414 -29.58 -13.97 6.64
N LEU A 415 -30.46 -14.45 5.76
CA LEU A 415 -31.65 -13.73 5.35
C LEU A 415 -32.79 -13.80 6.38
N ALA A 416 -32.83 -14.85 7.21
CA ALA A 416 -33.84 -15.10 8.24
C ALA A 416 -33.38 -14.63 9.64
N ALA A 417 -32.45 -13.70 9.75
CA ALA A 417 -32.14 -13.07 11.04
C ALA A 417 -33.45 -12.43 11.58
N PRO A 418 -33.91 -12.78 12.80
CA PRO A 418 -35.19 -12.28 13.30
C PRO A 418 -35.11 -10.76 13.41
N LEU A 419 -36.12 -10.09 12.83
CA LEU A 419 -36.45 -8.72 13.20
C LEU A 419 -36.73 -8.75 14.72
N VAL A 420 -35.76 -8.36 15.53
CA VAL A 420 -35.99 -8.06 16.94
C VAL A 420 -36.83 -6.80 16.96
N THR A 421 -38.15 -6.99 16.87
CA THR A 421 -39.11 -5.95 17.21
C THR A 421 -39.02 -5.75 18.72
N GLY A 422 -38.19 -4.79 19.12
CA GLY A 422 -38.24 -4.23 20.46
C GLY A 422 -39.56 -3.50 20.65
N PHE A 423 -40.57 -4.20 21.15
CA PHE A 423 -41.68 -3.60 21.86
C PHE A 423 -41.46 -3.85 23.34
N SER A 424 -41.11 -2.83 24.07
CA SER A 424 -41.53 -2.54 25.44
C SER A 424 -41.05 -1.14 25.83
#